data_4086c0b2ac8a99d9b84923c84913f137
#
_entry.id   4086c0b2ac8a99d9b84923c84913f137
#
_cell.length_a   1.000
_cell.length_b   1.000
_cell.length_c   1.000
_cell.angle_alpha   90.00
_cell.angle_beta   90.00
_cell.angle_gamma   90.00
#
_symmetry.space_group_name_H-M   'P 1'
#
loop_
_entity.id
_entity.type
_entity.pdbx_description
1 polymer ?
#
loop_
_entity_poly.entity_id
_entity_poly.type
_entity_poly.pdbx_seq_one_letter_code
_entity_poly.pdbx_strand_id
1 'polypeptide(L)'
;MEIYINEQKETVEENTLFKIKDKFKSDADIIILNGFPIKEDTNIKNGDKITLIKRGEIPKKEELEALMISRHTPYVYKMLKKGRVAIAGAGGLGSNVALSLARIGVGFIKIIDFDIVEPSNLNRQQYYVKHIGMKKVHALKGILKEVNPFVNIEAVDKKIEKENIQDLFKDVDIIVEAFDNPEYKAMLVSEILTKFKEKKIVSASGMAGFYSNNIIQTKKINKRFYICGDFINEAKVNDGLMAPRVAIVANHQANTVVRLLLEEEEI
;
A
#
# COMPACT_ATOMS: atom_id res chain seq x y z
N MET A 1 -32.45 -9.43 -16.94
CA MET A 1 -31.09 -9.24 -17.50
C MET A 1 -30.05 -9.36 -16.36
N GLU A 2 -28.82 -9.70 -16.69
CA GLU A 2 -27.71 -9.74 -15.72
C GLU A 2 -26.94 -8.43 -15.76
N ILE A 3 -26.74 -7.79 -14.62
CA ILE A 3 -25.98 -6.54 -14.45
C ILE A 3 -25.08 -6.64 -13.24
N TYR A 4 -24.22 -5.64 -13.04
CA TYR A 4 -23.40 -5.53 -11.84
C TYR A 4 -23.81 -4.29 -11.05
N ILE A 5 -24.17 -4.45 -9.77
CA ILE A 5 -24.51 -3.36 -8.87
C ILE A 5 -23.46 -3.35 -7.75
N ASN A 6 -22.70 -2.25 -7.63
CA ASN A 6 -21.59 -2.13 -6.70
C ASN A 6 -20.63 -3.34 -6.77
N GLU A 7 -20.30 -3.76 -8.01
CA GLU A 7 -19.46 -4.93 -8.38
C GLU A 7 -20.07 -6.31 -8.02
N GLN A 8 -21.29 -6.38 -7.53
CA GLN A 8 -22.01 -7.63 -7.30
C GLN A 8 -22.91 -7.94 -8.50
N LYS A 9 -22.87 -9.19 -8.95
CA LYS A 9 -23.69 -9.65 -10.09
C LYS A 9 -25.12 -9.87 -9.65
N GLU A 10 -26.06 -9.23 -10.31
CA GLU A 10 -27.49 -9.29 -10.01
C GLU A 10 -28.30 -9.65 -11.27
N THR A 11 -29.39 -10.38 -11.05
CA THR A 11 -30.39 -10.63 -12.09
C THR A 11 -31.60 -9.74 -11.85
N VAL A 12 -31.93 -8.90 -12.81
CA VAL A 12 -32.98 -7.89 -12.70
C VAL A 12 -33.97 -7.94 -13.84
N GLU A 13 -35.20 -7.52 -13.56
CA GLU A 13 -36.28 -7.36 -14.56
C GLU A 13 -36.42 -5.89 -14.98
N GLU A 14 -35.95 -4.99 -14.14
CA GLU A 14 -35.96 -3.55 -14.37
C GLU A 14 -35.12 -3.20 -15.61
N ASN A 15 -35.61 -2.22 -16.37
CA ASN A 15 -35.02 -1.82 -17.65
C ASN A 15 -34.44 -0.39 -17.63
N THR A 16 -34.63 0.36 -16.55
CA THR A 16 -34.08 1.71 -16.42
C THR A 16 -33.27 1.89 -15.17
N LEU A 17 -32.33 2.84 -15.21
CA LEU A 17 -31.37 3.11 -14.18
C LEU A 17 -32.01 3.57 -12.86
N PHE A 18 -33.06 4.40 -12.95
CA PHE A 18 -33.73 4.89 -11.75
C PHE A 18 -34.55 3.81 -11.06
N LYS A 19 -35.15 2.87 -11.80
CA LYS A 19 -35.80 1.70 -11.20
C LYS A 19 -34.80 0.80 -10.46
N ILE A 20 -33.61 0.64 -11.01
CA ILE A 20 -32.51 -0.06 -10.32
C ILE A 20 -32.11 0.68 -9.05
N LYS A 21 -31.91 2.01 -9.13
CA LYS A 21 -31.64 2.83 -7.94
C LYS A 21 -32.70 2.62 -6.88
N ASP A 22 -33.98 2.77 -7.23
CA ASP A 22 -35.09 2.69 -6.27
C ASP A 22 -35.20 1.31 -5.60
N LYS A 23 -34.87 0.25 -6.32
CA LYS A 23 -34.89 -1.12 -5.81
C LYS A 23 -33.71 -1.45 -4.90
N PHE A 24 -32.49 -1.02 -5.26
CA PHE A 24 -31.28 -1.44 -4.58
C PHE A 24 -30.74 -0.41 -3.59
N LYS A 25 -30.90 0.90 -3.88
CA LYS A 25 -30.45 1.99 -3.01
C LYS A 25 -31.19 3.28 -3.35
N SER A 26 -32.44 3.37 -2.93
CA SER A 26 -33.36 4.49 -3.29
C SER A 26 -32.83 5.86 -2.87
N ASP A 27 -32.00 5.91 -1.81
CA ASP A 27 -31.40 7.13 -1.25
C ASP A 27 -29.99 7.42 -1.80
N ALA A 28 -29.57 6.75 -2.87
CA ALA A 28 -28.30 7.07 -3.52
C ALA A 28 -28.31 8.48 -4.13
N ASP A 29 -27.26 9.25 -3.83
CA ASP A 29 -27.07 10.61 -4.35
C ASP A 29 -26.33 10.65 -5.68
N ILE A 30 -25.52 9.63 -5.95
CA ILE A 30 -24.66 9.53 -7.12
C ILE A 30 -24.89 8.17 -7.77
N ILE A 31 -25.15 8.20 -9.07
CA ILE A 31 -25.31 7.01 -9.90
C ILE A 31 -24.22 7.05 -10.98
N ILE A 32 -23.45 5.97 -11.07
CA ILE A 32 -22.41 5.82 -12.09
C ILE A 32 -22.77 4.61 -12.95
N LEU A 33 -22.90 4.81 -14.25
CA LEU A 33 -23.14 3.75 -15.23
C LEU A 33 -21.90 3.55 -16.09
N ASN A 34 -21.32 2.35 -16.06
CA ASN A 34 -20.14 2.00 -16.85
C ASN A 34 -18.96 3.00 -16.68
N GLY A 35 -18.79 3.54 -15.45
CA GLY A 35 -17.73 4.49 -15.11
C GLY A 35 -18.09 5.97 -15.33
N PHE A 36 -19.29 6.30 -15.84
CA PHE A 36 -19.73 7.67 -16.09
C PHE A 36 -20.87 8.08 -15.13
N PRO A 37 -20.79 9.25 -14.47
CA PRO A 37 -21.89 9.73 -13.63
C PRO A 37 -23.10 10.09 -14.50
N ILE A 38 -24.28 9.60 -14.11
CA ILE A 38 -25.55 9.80 -14.81
C ILE A 38 -26.50 10.60 -13.91
N LYS A 39 -27.18 11.59 -14.50
CA LYS A 39 -28.18 12.43 -13.82
C LYS A 39 -29.61 12.21 -14.31
N GLU A 40 -29.78 11.58 -15.47
CA GLU A 40 -31.07 11.34 -16.10
C GLU A 40 -31.35 9.84 -16.16
N ASP A 41 -32.64 9.47 -16.16
CA ASP A 41 -33.02 8.07 -16.29
C ASP A 41 -32.62 7.54 -17.68
N THR A 42 -31.98 6.39 -17.69
CA THR A 42 -31.44 5.79 -18.92
C THR A 42 -31.73 4.30 -18.95
N ASN A 43 -31.99 3.76 -20.14
CA ASN A 43 -32.14 2.33 -20.31
C ASN A 43 -30.84 1.59 -20.04
N ILE A 44 -30.94 0.51 -19.27
CA ILE A 44 -29.83 -0.38 -18.95
C ILE A 44 -29.79 -1.60 -19.88
N LYS A 45 -28.61 -2.19 -20.01
CA LYS A 45 -28.33 -3.35 -20.85
C LYS A 45 -27.73 -4.49 -20.08
N ASN A 46 -27.82 -5.68 -20.64
CA ASN A 46 -27.14 -6.84 -20.07
C ASN A 46 -25.61 -6.59 -19.99
N GLY A 47 -25.01 -6.84 -18.81
CA GLY A 47 -23.59 -6.61 -18.54
C GLY A 47 -23.25 -5.21 -18.02
N ASP A 48 -24.19 -4.28 -17.93
CA ASP A 48 -23.95 -2.94 -17.40
C ASP A 48 -23.45 -2.97 -15.95
N LYS A 49 -22.51 -2.06 -15.64
CA LYS A 49 -21.97 -1.85 -14.30
C LYS A 49 -22.53 -0.56 -13.72
N ILE A 50 -23.28 -0.71 -12.63
CA ILE A 50 -23.95 0.40 -11.93
C ILE A 50 -23.34 0.53 -10.55
N THR A 51 -22.86 1.75 -10.22
CA THR A 51 -22.40 2.07 -8.85
C THR A 51 -23.36 3.09 -8.25
N LEU A 52 -23.96 2.74 -7.11
CA LEU A 52 -24.90 3.55 -6.36
C LEU A 52 -24.21 4.04 -5.07
N ILE A 53 -24.03 5.35 -4.93
CA ILE A 53 -23.31 5.96 -3.79
C ILE A 53 -24.23 6.92 -3.07
N LYS A 54 -24.30 6.82 -1.74
CA LYS A 54 -24.85 7.83 -0.85
C LYS A 54 -23.70 8.60 -0.18
N ARG A 55 -23.70 9.91 -0.28
CA ARG A 55 -22.68 10.77 0.32
C ARG A 55 -22.68 10.63 1.84
N GLY A 56 -21.46 10.46 2.41
CA GLY A 56 -21.30 10.33 3.85
C GLY A 56 -21.66 8.97 4.44
N GLU A 57 -22.15 8.02 3.61
CA GLU A 57 -22.36 6.65 4.02
C GLU A 57 -21.10 5.81 3.73
N ILE A 58 -20.70 5.01 4.71
CA ILE A 58 -19.66 4.00 4.52
C ILE A 58 -20.38 2.71 4.07
N PRO A 59 -20.07 2.18 2.86
CA PRO A 59 -20.68 0.94 2.39
C PRO A 59 -20.42 -0.23 3.36
N LYS A 60 -21.26 -1.26 3.29
CA LYS A 60 -20.99 -2.51 4.02
C LYS A 60 -19.64 -3.09 3.62
N LYS A 61 -19.05 -3.86 4.52
CA LYS A 61 -17.68 -4.38 4.35
C LYS A 61 -17.46 -5.07 3.00
N GLU A 62 -18.37 -5.95 2.63
CA GLU A 62 -18.29 -6.76 1.41
C GLU A 62 -18.41 -5.88 0.15
N GLU A 63 -19.29 -4.90 0.20
CA GLU A 63 -19.48 -3.93 -0.87
C GLU A 63 -18.28 -3.01 -1.03
N LEU A 64 -17.79 -2.43 0.07
CA LEU A 64 -16.62 -1.56 0.05
C LEU A 64 -15.37 -2.32 -0.43
N GLU A 65 -15.17 -3.55 0.03
CA GLU A 65 -14.06 -4.39 -0.41
C GLU A 65 -14.18 -4.65 -1.93
N ALA A 66 -15.35 -5.01 -2.43
CA ALA A 66 -15.59 -5.23 -3.86
C ALA A 66 -15.31 -3.97 -4.70
N LEU A 67 -15.77 -2.81 -4.25
CA LEU A 67 -15.52 -1.52 -4.92
C LEU A 67 -14.02 -1.15 -4.93
N MET A 68 -13.32 -1.35 -3.83
CA MET A 68 -11.89 -1.06 -3.74
C MET A 68 -11.03 -1.93 -4.66
N ILE A 69 -11.43 -3.18 -4.87
CA ILE A 69 -10.70 -4.13 -5.72
C ILE A 69 -11.15 -4.11 -7.18
N SER A 70 -12.18 -3.36 -7.53
CA SER A 70 -12.76 -3.34 -8.88
C SER A 70 -11.78 -2.93 -9.98
N ARG A 71 -10.69 -2.25 -9.62
CA ARG A 71 -9.60 -1.86 -10.52
C ARG A 71 -8.49 -2.90 -10.63
N HIS A 72 -8.55 -3.96 -9.81
CA HIS A 72 -7.63 -5.10 -9.87
C HIS A 72 -8.34 -6.28 -10.55
N THR A 73 -7.57 -7.19 -11.13
CA THR A 73 -8.16 -8.47 -11.54
C THR A 73 -8.42 -9.36 -10.31
N PRO A 74 -9.39 -10.27 -10.34
CA PRO A 74 -9.66 -11.18 -9.21
C PRO A 74 -8.42 -11.99 -8.79
N TYR A 75 -7.57 -12.37 -9.75
CA TYR A 75 -6.32 -13.08 -9.48
C TYR A 75 -5.35 -12.21 -8.66
N VAL A 76 -5.09 -10.98 -9.11
CA VAL A 76 -4.20 -10.03 -8.42
C VAL A 76 -4.66 -9.79 -6.99
N TYR A 77 -5.96 -9.50 -6.81
CA TYR A 77 -6.51 -9.31 -5.47
C TYR A 77 -6.29 -10.52 -4.56
N LYS A 78 -6.58 -11.73 -5.05
CA LYS A 78 -6.41 -12.97 -4.27
C LYS A 78 -4.97 -13.19 -3.81
N MET A 79 -4.00 -12.88 -4.68
CA MET A 79 -2.58 -13.00 -4.34
C MET A 79 -2.16 -11.94 -3.32
N LEU A 80 -2.52 -10.67 -3.54
CA LEU A 80 -2.21 -9.58 -2.61
C LEU A 80 -2.83 -9.81 -1.23
N LYS A 81 -4.07 -10.29 -1.16
CA LYS A 81 -4.76 -10.58 0.11
C LYS A 81 -4.09 -11.67 0.93
N LYS A 82 -3.34 -12.58 0.31
CA LYS A 82 -2.53 -13.59 1.01
C LYS A 82 -1.17 -13.06 1.45
N GLY A 83 -0.69 -12.00 0.83
CA GLY A 83 0.65 -11.45 1.05
C GLY A 83 0.87 -11.00 2.49
N ARG A 84 2.03 -11.32 3.04
CA ARG A 84 2.47 -10.95 4.38
C ARG A 84 3.79 -10.19 4.29
N VAL A 85 3.75 -8.90 4.58
CA VAL A 85 4.88 -7.97 4.39
C VAL A 85 5.26 -7.33 5.71
N ALA A 86 6.55 -7.32 6.04
CA ALA A 86 7.08 -6.48 7.11
C ALA A 86 7.80 -5.26 6.55
N ILE A 87 7.64 -4.13 7.23
CA ILE A 87 8.30 -2.87 6.91
C ILE A 87 9.19 -2.51 8.10
N ALA A 88 10.48 -2.56 7.90
CA ALA A 88 11.50 -2.24 8.89
C ALA A 88 11.86 -0.75 8.78
N GLY A 89 11.32 0.06 9.67
CA GLY A 89 11.37 1.51 9.66
C GLY A 89 10.08 2.14 9.14
N ALA A 90 9.57 3.15 9.86
CA ALA A 90 8.35 3.89 9.52
C ALA A 90 8.67 5.36 9.17
N GLY A 91 9.86 5.60 8.62
CA GLY A 91 10.32 6.91 8.14
C GLY A 91 9.78 7.28 6.76
N GLY A 92 10.56 8.05 6.01
CA GLY A 92 10.20 8.53 4.66
C GLY A 92 9.85 7.41 3.69
N LEU A 93 10.69 6.39 3.59
CA LEU A 93 10.43 5.22 2.75
C LEU A 93 9.28 4.37 3.31
N GLY A 94 9.43 3.89 4.54
CA GLY A 94 8.50 2.90 5.11
C GLY A 94 7.07 3.40 5.22
N SER A 95 6.83 4.67 5.58
CA SER A 95 5.47 5.21 5.64
C SER A 95 4.81 5.31 4.27
N ASN A 96 5.57 5.67 3.22
CA ASN A 96 5.07 5.70 1.83
C ASN A 96 4.80 4.29 1.30
N VAL A 97 5.71 3.33 1.54
CA VAL A 97 5.51 1.92 1.16
C VAL A 97 4.27 1.35 1.84
N ALA A 98 4.14 1.54 3.16
CA ALA A 98 2.99 1.07 3.92
C ALA A 98 1.67 1.57 3.36
N LEU A 99 1.59 2.87 3.04
CA LEU A 99 0.42 3.50 2.46
C LEU A 99 0.07 2.89 1.10
N SER A 100 1.06 2.71 0.22
CA SER A 100 0.88 2.12 -1.10
C SER A 100 0.38 0.68 -1.03
N LEU A 101 0.99 -0.15 -0.16
CA LEU A 101 0.61 -1.55 0.02
C LEU A 101 -0.78 -1.70 0.67
N ALA A 102 -1.14 -0.83 1.60
CA ALA A 102 -2.47 -0.83 2.20
C ALA A 102 -3.56 -0.47 1.18
N ARG A 103 -3.32 0.56 0.32
CA ARG A 103 -4.26 0.96 -0.74
C ARG A 103 -4.61 -0.16 -1.70
N ILE A 104 -3.64 -0.98 -2.06
CA ILE A 104 -3.85 -2.11 -2.99
C ILE A 104 -4.30 -3.40 -2.30
N GLY A 105 -4.47 -3.39 -0.96
CA GLY A 105 -5.07 -4.49 -0.23
C GLY A 105 -4.13 -5.67 0.08
N VAL A 106 -2.84 -5.41 0.32
CA VAL A 106 -1.94 -6.44 0.88
C VAL A 106 -2.50 -6.93 2.21
N GLY A 107 -2.71 -8.24 2.37
CA GLY A 107 -3.52 -8.79 3.45
C GLY A 107 -2.97 -8.59 4.86
N PHE A 108 -1.64 -8.61 5.02
CA PHE A 108 -0.98 -8.39 6.30
C PHE A 108 0.25 -7.48 6.14
N ILE A 109 0.29 -6.41 6.93
CA ILE A 109 1.41 -5.47 6.99
C ILE A 109 1.87 -5.34 8.44
N LYS A 110 3.10 -5.74 8.73
CA LYS A 110 3.78 -5.52 10.00
C LYS A 110 4.69 -4.30 9.88
N ILE A 111 4.52 -3.32 10.75
CA ILE A 111 5.33 -2.09 10.78
C ILE A 111 6.16 -2.12 12.05
N ILE A 112 7.48 -1.99 11.92
CA ILE A 112 8.42 -2.06 13.04
C ILE A 112 9.24 -0.79 13.07
N ASP A 113 9.13 0.00 14.13
CA ASP A 113 9.88 1.22 14.37
C ASP A 113 9.78 1.57 15.85
N PHE A 114 10.76 2.27 16.42
CA PHE A 114 10.76 2.65 17.83
C PHE A 114 10.67 4.16 18.07
N ASP A 115 10.72 4.97 16.98
CA ASP A 115 10.71 6.41 17.04
C ASP A 115 9.31 7.02 17.30
N ILE A 116 9.34 8.30 17.61
CA ILE A 116 8.18 9.19 17.63
C ILE A 116 8.12 10.04 16.36
N VAL A 117 6.93 10.58 16.07
CA VAL A 117 6.75 11.56 15.00
C VAL A 117 7.26 12.92 15.46
N GLU A 118 8.20 13.49 14.72
CA GLU A 118 8.76 14.81 14.94
C GLU A 118 8.28 15.80 13.87
N PRO A 119 8.26 17.12 14.12
CA PRO A 119 7.92 18.13 13.12
C PRO A 119 8.73 18.03 11.82
N SER A 120 10.02 17.72 11.93
CA SER A 120 10.93 17.54 10.79
C SER A 120 10.57 16.35 9.89
N ASN A 121 9.76 15.43 10.38
CA ASN A 121 9.34 14.26 9.62
C ASN A 121 8.23 14.60 8.60
N LEU A 122 7.43 15.63 8.88
CA LEU A 122 6.24 15.98 8.10
C LEU A 122 6.56 16.40 6.65
N ASN A 123 7.81 16.75 6.36
CA ASN A 123 8.22 17.16 5.03
C ASN A 123 8.29 16.00 4.02
N ARG A 124 8.31 14.72 4.49
CA ARG A 124 8.47 13.54 3.60
C ARG A 124 7.86 12.25 4.10
N GLN A 125 7.36 12.19 5.34
CA GLN A 125 6.71 11.03 5.92
C GLN A 125 5.18 11.21 5.90
N GLN A 126 4.42 10.15 5.94
CA GLN A 126 2.96 10.16 5.78
C GLN A 126 2.21 10.51 7.07
N TYR A 127 2.80 11.35 7.90
CA TYR A 127 2.20 11.84 9.14
C TYR A 127 1.58 13.23 8.97
N TYR A 128 0.66 13.55 9.86
CA TYR A 128 0.00 14.87 9.94
C TYR A 128 0.41 15.56 11.23
N VAL A 129 0.18 16.87 11.33
CA VAL A 129 0.47 17.70 12.51
C VAL A 129 -0.09 17.07 13.80
N LYS A 130 -1.31 16.51 13.75
CA LYS A 130 -1.96 15.83 14.90
C LYS A 130 -1.18 14.61 15.42
N HIS A 131 -0.23 14.09 14.68
CA HIS A 131 0.55 12.90 15.07
C HIS A 131 1.87 13.24 15.78
N ILE A 132 2.28 14.51 15.84
CA ILE A 132 3.52 14.93 16.51
C ILE A 132 3.54 14.40 17.95
N GLY A 133 4.63 13.75 18.34
CA GLY A 133 4.83 13.12 19.64
C GLY A 133 4.28 11.70 19.78
N MET A 134 3.46 11.22 18.84
CA MET A 134 2.99 9.82 18.84
C MET A 134 4.10 8.87 18.37
N LYS A 135 4.07 7.61 18.82
CA LYS A 135 4.89 6.54 18.23
C LYS A 135 4.55 6.37 16.75
N LYS A 136 5.57 6.37 15.89
CA LYS A 136 5.40 6.27 14.43
C LYS A 136 4.53 5.08 14.03
N VAL A 137 4.78 3.91 14.60
CA VAL A 137 4.02 2.68 14.27
C VAL A 137 2.53 2.80 14.60
N HIS A 138 2.17 3.47 15.69
CA HIS A 138 0.77 3.65 16.07
C HIS A 138 0.07 4.71 15.24
N ALA A 139 0.74 5.83 14.97
CA ALA A 139 0.23 6.87 14.07
C ALA A 139 -0.01 6.31 12.66
N LEU A 140 0.97 5.58 12.11
CA LEU A 140 0.86 4.97 10.79
C LEU A 140 -0.23 3.92 10.73
N LYS A 141 -0.34 3.04 11.73
CA LYS A 141 -1.44 2.05 11.81
C LYS A 141 -2.82 2.74 11.77
N GLY A 142 -2.99 3.87 12.45
CA GLY A 142 -4.23 4.66 12.41
C GLY A 142 -4.53 5.13 10.98
N ILE A 143 -3.56 5.77 10.32
CA ILE A 143 -3.67 6.24 8.93
C ILE A 143 -4.04 5.10 7.98
N LEU A 144 -3.35 3.96 8.08
CA LEU A 144 -3.59 2.84 7.18
C LEU A 144 -4.98 2.23 7.35
N LYS A 145 -5.52 2.23 8.56
CA LYS A 145 -6.90 1.78 8.82
C LYS A 145 -7.95 2.72 8.22
N GLU A 146 -7.68 4.02 8.20
CA GLU A 146 -8.54 5.00 7.52
C GLU A 146 -8.48 4.83 5.98
N VAL A 147 -7.34 4.39 5.44
CA VAL A 147 -7.13 4.14 4.02
C VAL A 147 -7.77 2.84 3.55
N ASN A 148 -7.56 1.76 4.30
CA ASN A 148 -8.10 0.44 3.99
C ASN A 148 -8.36 -0.36 5.28
N PRO A 149 -9.62 -0.39 5.77
CA PRO A 149 -9.96 -1.05 7.01
C PRO A 149 -9.84 -2.58 6.97
N PHE A 150 -9.69 -3.19 5.77
CA PHE A 150 -9.64 -4.65 5.58
C PHE A 150 -8.24 -5.24 5.69
N VAL A 151 -7.20 -4.40 5.63
CA VAL A 151 -5.82 -4.82 5.80
C VAL A 151 -5.54 -5.11 7.28
N ASN A 152 -4.95 -6.26 7.56
CA ASN A 152 -4.49 -6.57 8.91
C ASN A 152 -3.14 -5.88 9.17
N ILE A 153 -3.10 -4.95 10.13
CA ILE A 153 -1.92 -4.13 10.43
C ILE A 153 -1.44 -4.40 11.85
N GLU A 154 -0.23 -4.91 11.95
CA GLU A 154 0.49 -5.07 13.20
C GLU A 154 1.51 -3.94 13.38
N ALA A 155 1.40 -3.19 14.47
CA ALA A 155 2.32 -2.12 14.84
C ALA A 155 3.22 -2.63 15.97
N VAL A 156 4.53 -2.65 15.75
CA VAL A 156 5.54 -3.14 16.70
C VAL A 156 6.46 -1.99 17.08
N ASP A 157 6.27 -1.44 18.27
CA ASP A 157 7.15 -0.43 18.85
C ASP A 157 8.40 -1.11 19.41
N LYS A 158 9.39 -1.33 18.55
CA LYS A 158 10.61 -2.03 18.94
C LYS A 158 11.77 -1.66 18.03
N LYS A 159 12.97 -1.52 18.62
CA LYS A 159 14.22 -1.42 17.85
C LYS A 159 14.57 -2.80 17.28
N ILE A 160 14.94 -2.82 16.00
CA ILE A 160 15.40 -4.04 15.33
C ILE A 160 16.88 -4.23 15.62
N GLU A 161 17.21 -5.38 16.20
CA GLU A 161 18.55 -5.80 16.58
C GLU A 161 18.75 -7.26 16.17
N LYS A 162 19.99 -7.71 16.02
CA LYS A 162 20.34 -9.07 15.53
C LYS A 162 19.61 -10.18 16.27
N GLU A 163 19.43 -10.00 17.58
CA GLU A 163 18.86 -10.98 18.51
C GLU A 163 17.35 -11.18 18.29
N ASN A 164 16.65 -10.14 17.82
CA ASN A 164 15.20 -10.18 17.69
C ASN A 164 14.70 -10.35 16.26
N ILE A 165 15.58 -10.33 15.25
CA ILE A 165 15.21 -10.45 13.83
C ILE A 165 14.41 -11.72 13.56
N GLN A 166 14.83 -12.85 14.12
CA GLN A 166 14.14 -14.11 13.87
C GLN A 166 12.69 -14.06 14.34
N ASP A 167 12.43 -13.51 15.50
CA ASP A 167 11.08 -13.41 16.05
C ASP A 167 10.22 -12.36 15.33
N LEU A 168 10.83 -11.22 14.99
CA LEU A 168 10.13 -10.12 14.33
C LEU A 168 9.66 -10.47 12.90
N PHE A 169 10.43 -11.30 12.19
CA PHE A 169 10.18 -11.55 10.77
C PHE A 169 9.76 -12.98 10.43
N LYS A 170 9.58 -13.88 11.40
CA LYS A 170 9.24 -15.30 11.16
C LYS A 170 7.94 -15.51 10.38
N ASP A 171 6.96 -14.64 10.54
CA ASP A 171 5.59 -14.76 10.05
C ASP A 171 5.27 -13.90 8.81
N VAL A 172 6.30 -13.41 8.11
CA VAL A 172 6.16 -12.61 6.88
C VAL A 172 6.95 -13.23 5.73
N ASP A 173 6.55 -12.92 4.50
CA ASP A 173 7.16 -13.47 3.28
C ASP A 173 8.21 -12.50 2.72
N ILE A 174 7.90 -11.21 2.74
CA ILE A 174 8.73 -10.15 2.17
C ILE A 174 9.02 -9.10 3.25
N ILE A 175 10.27 -8.66 3.29
CA ILE A 175 10.73 -7.59 4.17
C ILE A 175 11.08 -6.36 3.32
N VAL A 176 10.54 -5.21 3.66
CA VAL A 176 10.98 -3.90 3.15
C VAL A 176 11.93 -3.29 4.15
N GLU A 177 13.16 -3.10 3.74
CA GLU A 177 14.15 -2.37 4.53
C GLU A 177 14.01 -0.86 4.21
N ALA A 178 13.75 -0.05 5.23
CA ALA A 178 13.45 1.37 5.12
C ALA A 178 14.18 2.23 6.16
N PHE A 179 15.35 1.80 6.60
CA PHE A 179 16.22 2.56 7.52
C PHE A 179 16.93 3.70 6.78
N ASP A 180 17.39 4.67 7.51
CA ASP A 180 18.23 5.76 7.04
C ASP A 180 19.74 5.51 7.31
N ASN A 181 20.05 4.69 8.31
CA ASN A 181 21.43 4.38 8.70
C ASN A 181 21.99 3.20 7.89
N PRO A 182 23.13 3.36 7.18
CA PRO A 182 23.74 2.32 6.35
C PRO A 182 24.13 1.05 7.11
N GLU A 183 24.56 1.16 8.37
CA GLU A 183 24.98 0.01 9.20
C GLU A 183 23.76 -0.86 9.54
N TYR A 184 22.64 -0.24 9.93
CA TYR A 184 21.40 -0.96 10.20
C TYR A 184 20.81 -1.59 8.93
N LYS A 185 20.92 -0.92 7.78
CA LYS A 185 20.57 -1.51 6.47
C LYS A 185 21.35 -2.78 6.20
N ALA A 186 22.69 -2.69 6.28
CA ALA A 186 23.58 -3.82 6.03
C ALA A 186 23.33 -4.98 7.02
N MET A 187 23.15 -4.66 8.28
CA MET A 187 22.82 -5.62 9.34
C MET A 187 21.53 -6.36 9.00
N LEU A 188 20.42 -5.65 8.72
CA LEU A 188 19.14 -6.29 8.46
C LEU A 188 19.20 -7.18 7.22
N VAL A 189 19.78 -6.67 6.11
CA VAL A 189 19.91 -7.45 4.86
C VAL A 189 20.71 -8.73 5.10
N SER A 190 21.86 -8.62 5.76
CA SER A 190 22.73 -9.78 6.07
C SER A 190 22.01 -10.82 6.93
N GLU A 191 21.36 -10.39 7.99
CA GLU A 191 20.65 -11.29 8.91
C GLU A 191 19.45 -11.99 8.27
N ILE A 192 18.65 -11.26 7.45
CA ILE A 192 17.51 -11.85 6.73
C ILE A 192 18.00 -12.90 5.73
N LEU A 193 19.02 -12.59 4.93
CA LEU A 193 19.54 -13.51 3.92
C LEU A 193 20.21 -14.76 4.55
N THR A 194 20.75 -14.62 5.74
CA THR A 194 21.44 -15.70 6.46
C THR A 194 20.46 -16.59 7.24
N LYS A 195 19.56 -15.98 8.02
CA LYS A 195 18.66 -16.71 8.93
C LYS A 195 17.44 -17.33 8.24
N PHE A 196 17.00 -16.78 7.11
CA PHE A 196 15.82 -17.26 6.39
C PHE A 196 16.18 -17.69 4.97
N LYS A 197 15.75 -18.88 4.56
CA LYS A 197 16.07 -19.44 3.23
C LYS A 197 15.17 -18.91 2.11
N GLU A 198 13.89 -18.60 2.43
CA GLU A 198 12.85 -18.31 1.44
C GLU A 198 12.40 -16.84 1.43
N LYS A 199 12.69 -16.08 2.49
CA LYS A 199 12.22 -14.70 2.58
C LYS A 199 12.95 -13.78 1.60
N LYS A 200 12.20 -12.87 1.01
CA LYS A 200 12.73 -11.86 0.09
C LYS A 200 12.87 -10.53 0.82
N ILE A 201 13.87 -9.73 0.46
CA ILE A 201 14.11 -8.40 1.03
C ILE A 201 14.25 -7.36 -0.08
N VAL A 202 13.55 -6.24 0.09
CA VAL A 202 13.58 -5.09 -0.82
C VAL A 202 14.11 -3.88 -0.04
N SER A 203 15.32 -3.45 -0.38
CA SER A 203 16.02 -2.34 0.25
C SER A 203 15.99 -1.09 -0.64
N ALA A 204 16.51 0.02 -0.13
CA ALA A 204 16.69 1.26 -0.88
C ALA A 204 18.05 1.89 -0.67
N SER A 205 18.59 2.53 -1.72
CA SER A 205 19.87 3.23 -1.67
C SER A 205 19.90 4.38 -2.67
N GLY A 206 20.19 5.59 -2.21
CA GLY A 206 20.26 6.80 -3.03
C GLY A 206 18.89 7.38 -3.37
N MET A 207 18.53 8.48 -2.67
CA MET A 207 17.23 9.15 -2.85
C MET A 207 17.25 10.63 -2.49
N ALA A 208 18.41 11.15 -2.11
CA ALA A 208 18.52 12.55 -1.71
C ALA A 208 18.47 13.50 -2.90
N GLY A 209 18.22 14.78 -2.61
CA GLY A 209 18.20 15.84 -3.59
C GLY A 209 16.96 15.87 -4.48
N PHE A 210 17.11 16.50 -5.63
CA PHE A 210 16.06 16.74 -6.63
C PHE A 210 16.49 16.36 -8.05
N TYR A 211 17.41 15.40 -8.16
CA TYR A 211 17.95 14.90 -9.43
C TYR A 211 16.89 14.22 -10.30
N SER A 212 17.22 13.93 -11.55
CA SER A 212 16.31 13.31 -12.52
C SER A 212 15.61 12.06 -11.96
N ASN A 213 14.32 11.95 -12.20
CA ASN A 213 13.52 10.78 -11.83
C ASN A 213 13.98 9.52 -12.56
N ASN A 214 14.49 9.69 -13.81
CA ASN A 214 14.85 8.58 -14.68
C ASN A 214 16.11 7.82 -14.24
N ILE A 215 16.85 8.33 -13.26
CA ILE A 215 18.01 7.61 -12.69
C ILE A 215 17.62 6.69 -11.52
N ILE A 216 16.37 6.77 -11.03
CA ILE A 216 15.87 5.83 -10.03
C ILE A 216 15.58 4.50 -10.70
N GLN A 217 16.19 3.45 -10.20
CA GLN A 217 16.10 2.10 -10.74
C GLN A 217 15.83 1.08 -9.62
N THR A 218 15.32 -0.07 -10.01
CA THR A 218 15.31 -1.27 -9.18
C THR A 218 16.34 -2.25 -9.72
N LYS A 219 17.19 -2.79 -8.84
CA LYS A 219 18.18 -3.83 -9.20
C LYS A 219 17.88 -5.12 -8.45
N LYS A 220 17.83 -6.23 -9.17
CA LYS A 220 17.83 -7.57 -8.60
C LYS A 220 19.28 -7.99 -8.34
N ILE A 221 19.66 -8.08 -7.09
CA ILE A 221 21.04 -8.46 -6.69
C ILE A 221 21.17 -9.98 -6.71
N ASN A 222 20.13 -10.68 -6.22
CA ASN A 222 19.99 -12.13 -6.32
C ASN A 222 18.50 -12.51 -6.26
N LYS A 223 18.19 -13.81 -6.20
CA LYS A 223 16.79 -14.32 -6.16
C LYS A 223 15.95 -13.79 -5.01
N ARG A 224 16.59 -13.29 -3.93
CA ARG A 224 15.89 -12.86 -2.70
C ARG A 224 16.19 -11.43 -2.29
N PHE A 225 17.07 -10.71 -3.01
CA PHE A 225 17.51 -9.38 -2.62
C PHE A 225 17.40 -8.39 -3.79
N TYR A 226 16.62 -7.32 -3.55
CA TYR A 226 16.34 -6.24 -4.48
C TYR A 226 16.69 -4.91 -3.84
N ILE A 227 17.20 -3.95 -4.62
CA ILE A 227 17.54 -2.60 -4.16
C ILE A 227 16.93 -1.57 -5.12
N CYS A 228 16.27 -0.55 -4.55
CA CYS A 228 15.63 0.56 -5.28
C CYS A 228 16.36 1.87 -4.97
N GLY A 229 16.57 2.71 -5.97
CA GLY A 229 17.19 4.02 -5.80
C GLY A 229 18.07 4.43 -6.97
N ASP A 230 18.83 5.51 -6.80
CA ASP A 230 19.84 5.92 -7.78
C ASP A 230 21.27 5.42 -7.45
N PHE A 231 21.46 4.86 -6.25
CA PHE A 231 22.73 4.26 -5.75
C PHE A 231 23.90 5.27 -5.57
N ILE A 232 23.64 6.57 -5.70
CA ILE A 232 24.67 7.61 -5.73
C ILE A 232 24.36 8.70 -4.70
N ASN A 233 23.11 9.19 -4.66
CA ASN A 233 22.79 10.39 -3.91
C ASN A 233 22.33 10.06 -2.49
N GLU A 234 23.25 10.22 -1.54
CA GLU A 234 22.98 10.18 -0.10
C GLU A 234 22.63 11.56 0.45
N ALA A 235 21.95 11.60 1.60
CA ALA A 235 21.64 12.86 2.28
C ALA A 235 22.92 13.48 2.86
N LYS A 236 23.15 14.76 2.51
CA LYS A 236 24.29 15.55 2.96
C LYS A 236 23.93 17.03 3.06
N VAL A 237 24.86 17.87 3.49
CA VAL A 237 24.67 19.32 3.53
C VAL A 237 24.31 19.83 2.11
N ASN A 238 23.23 20.58 1.99
CA ASN A 238 22.64 21.09 0.77
C ASN A 238 21.98 20.05 -0.16
N ASP A 239 21.90 18.80 0.24
CA ASP A 239 21.31 17.72 -0.55
C ASP A 239 20.40 16.86 0.36
N GLY A 240 19.30 17.47 0.80
CA GLY A 240 18.38 16.89 1.76
C GLY A 240 17.40 15.89 1.16
N LEU A 241 16.62 15.25 2.03
CA LEU A 241 15.56 14.33 1.63
C LEU A 241 14.28 15.11 1.27
N MET A 242 13.80 14.95 0.05
CA MET A 242 12.61 15.62 -0.47
C MET A 242 11.45 14.64 -0.70
N ALA A 243 10.25 15.03 -0.27
CA ALA A 243 9.06 14.18 -0.35
C ALA A 243 8.85 13.52 -1.73
N PRO A 244 8.89 14.25 -2.87
CA PRO A 244 8.63 13.62 -4.17
C PRO A 244 9.63 12.52 -4.50
N ARG A 245 10.93 12.78 -4.28
CA ARG A 245 11.97 11.82 -4.62
C ARG A 245 11.98 10.60 -3.69
N VAL A 246 11.77 10.82 -2.40
CA VAL A 246 11.58 9.74 -1.41
C VAL A 246 10.37 8.88 -1.79
N ALA A 247 9.25 9.50 -2.21
CA ALA A 247 8.05 8.79 -2.63
C ALA A 247 8.28 7.96 -3.92
N ILE A 248 9.07 8.45 -4.89
CA ILE A 248 9.42 7.68 -6.09
C ILE A 248 10.17 6.40 -5.69
N VAL A 249 11.22 6.51 -4.89
CA VAL A 249 11.99 5.34 -4.45
C VAL A 249 11.13 4.38 -3.61
N ALA A 250 10.31 4.90 -2.70
CA ALA A 250 9.38 4.10 -1.91
C ALA A 250 8.36 3.36 -2.79
N ASN A 251 7.88 3.98 -3.88
CA ASN A 251 6.97 3.31 -4.81
C ASN A 251 7.69 2.30 -5.71
N HIS A 252 8.98 2.46 -6.01
CA HIS A 252 9.78 1.38 -6.57
C HIS A 252 9.84 0.17 -5.63
N GLN A 253 10.08 0.39 -4.32
CA GLN A 253 10.02 -0.70 -3.33
C GLN A 253 8.64 -1.34 -3.27
N ALA A 254 7.57 -0.53 -3.15
CA ALA A 254 6.20 -1.03 -3.06
C ALA A 254 5.80 -1.84 -4.30
N ASN A 255 6.12 -1.35 -5.51
CA ASN A 255 5.82 -2.07 -6.74
C ASN A 255 6.64 -3.37 -6.86
N THR A 256 7.90 -3.37 -6.43
CA THR A 256 8.71 -4.59 -6.35
C THR A 256 8.07 -5.61 -5.41
N VAL A 257 7.59 -5.20 -4.24
CA VAL A 257 6.84 -6.08 -3.33
C VAL A 257 5.60 -6.66 -4.01
N VAL A 258 4.81 -5.84 -4.71
CA VAL A 258 3.63 -6.30 -5.47
C VAL A 258 4.00 -7.37 -6.48
N ARG A 259 5.02 -7.13 -7.31
CA ARG A 259 5.51 -8.09 -8.30
C ARG A 259 5.93 -9.40 -7.66
N LEU A 260 6.67 -9.33 -6.56
CA LEU A 260 7.12 -10.52 -5.81
C LEU A 260 5.96 -11.32 -5.19
N LEU A 261 4.90 -10.65 -4.74
CA LEU A 261 3.67 -11.30 -4.27
C LEU A 261 2.88 -11.96 -5.41
N LEU A 262 3.03 -11.46 -6.62
CA LEU A 262 2.45 -12.01 -7.84
C LEU A 262 3.37 -13.04 -8.54
N GLU A 263 4.47 -13.43 -7.88
CA GLU A 263 5.47 -14.38 -8.38
C GLU A 263 6.25 -13.88 -9.62
N GLU A 264 6.24 -12.56 -9.85
CA GLU A 264 6.98 -11.90 -10.92
C GLU A 264 8.36 -11.47 -10.41
N GLU A 265 9.40 -12.20 -10.77
CA GLU A 265 10.76 -11.99 -10.26
C GLU A 265 11.67 -11.15 -11.19
N GLU A 266 11.28 -10.89 -12.39
CA GLU A 266 11.98 -9.98 -13.29
C GLU A 266 11.75 -8.52 -12.90
N ILE A 267 12.64 -7.60 -13.31
CA ILE A 267 12.57 -6.18 -12.93
C ILE A 267 12.13 -5.35 -14.13
#